data_34c85b7f9472db59e7afb4d9dd8a0408
#
_entry.id   34c85b7f9472db59e7afb4d9dd8a0408
#
_cell.length_a   1.000
_cell.length_b   1.000
_cell.length_c   1.000
_cell.angle_alpha   90.00
_cell.angle_beta   90.00
_cell.angle_gamma   90.00
#
_symmetry.space_group_name_H-M   'P 1'
#
loop_
_entity.id
_entity.type
_entity.pdbx_description
1 polymer ?
#
loop_
_entity_poly.entity_id
_entity_poly.type
_entity_poly.pdbx_seq_one_letter_code
_entity_poly.pdbx_strand_id
1 'polypeptide(L)'
;MLHTCPFCWKVRGLIEYIGLDVEFISVNGMKIKKEVSFAGDWGKVPVFTDENGECHTDSTPLLKHIDATYNDGKLAALGDAERQQQWLEWTDSKMSKATIPILYGSIGSALQTTVRISKIEKYYNSIIIK
;
A
#
# COMPACT_ATOMS: atom_id res chain seq x y z
N MET A 1 3.22 -3.18 -6.93
CA MET A 1 2.72 -3.47 -5.56
C MET A 1 3.20 -4.85 -5.15
N LEU A 2 3.35 -5.09 -3.88
CA LEU A 2 3.56 -6.41 -3.33
C LEU A 2 2.25 -6.87 -2.68
N HIS A 3 1.63 -7.92 -3.21
CA HIS A 3 0.31 -8.40 -2.74
C HIS A 3 0.30 -8.88 -1.29
N THR A 4 1.46 -9.19 -0.75
CA THR A 4 1.65 -9.58 0.66
C THR A 4 1.89 -8.39 1.59
N CYS A 5 1.98 -7.16 1.06
CA CYS A 5 2.32 -5.99 1.84
C CYS A 5 1.06 -5.29 2.38
N PRO A 6 0.85 -5.22 3.71
CA PRO A 6 -0.31 -4.56 4.28
C PRO A 6 -0.35 -3.05 3.98
N PHE A 7 0.81 -2.41 3.87
CA PHE A 7 0.90 -1.00 3.52
C PHE A 7 0.48 -0.71 2.08
N CYS A 8 0.72 -1.64 1.16
CA CYS A 8 0.18 -1.55 -0.20
C CYS A 8 -1.35 -1.68 -0.21
N TRP A 9 -1.90 -2.61 0.56
CA TRP A 9 -3.35 -2.78 0.69
C TRP A 9 -4.05 -1.57 1.32
N LYS A 10 -3.39 -0.91 2.26
CA LYS A 10 -3.85 0.33 2.87
C LYS A 10 -4.09 1.42 1.81
N VAL A 11 -3.12 1.64 0.92
CA VAL A 11 -3.23 2.63 -0.17
C VAL A 11 -4.24 2.19 -1.22
N ARG A 12 -4.22 0.92 -1.59
CA ARG A 12 -5.18 0.34 -2.53
C ARG A 12 -6.61 0.53 -2.07
N GLY A 13 -6.90 0.25 -0.80
CA GLY A 13 -8.23 0.41 -0.24
C GLY A 13 -8.77 1.83 -0.42
N LEU A 14 -7.94 2.85 -0.24
CA LEU A 14 -8.32 4.23 -0.50
C LEU A 14 -8.60 4.47 -1.99
N ILE A 15 -7.68 4.06 -2.86
CA ILE A 15 -7.81 4.23 -4.32
C ILE A 15 -9.11 3.62 -4.83
N GLU A 16 -9.41 2.38 -4.43
CA GLU A 16 -10.65 1.69 -4.80
C GLU A 16 -11.90 2.36 -4.19
N TYR A 17 -11.81 2.84 -2.95
CA TYR A 17 -12.91 3.52 -2.27
C TYR A 17 -13.32 4.82 -2.96
N ILE A 18 -12.34 5.62 -3.44
CA ILE A 18 -12.62 6.88 -4.14
C ILE A 18 -12.84 6.69 -5.64
N GLY A 19 -12.67 5.48 -6.17
CA GLY A 19 -12.82 5.17 -7.59
C GLY A 19 -11.74 5.83 -8.47
N LEU A 20 -10.54 6.06 -7.94
CA LEU A 20 -9.44 6.64 -8.70
C LEU A 20 -8.96 5.65 -9.76
N ASP A 21 -8.97 6.08 -11.03
CA ASP A 21 -8.49 5.28 -12.14
C ASP A 21 -6.95 5.29 -12.16
N VAL A 22 -6.36 4.13 -11.94
CA VAL A 22 -4.91 3.96 -11.81
C VAL A 22 -4.47 2.63 -12.39
N GLU A 23 -3.28 2.62 -12.97
CA GLU A 23 -2.61 1.38 -13.35
C GLU A 23 -1.85 0.79 -12.17
N PHE A 24 -2.14 -0.45 -11.85
CA PHE A 24 -1.49 -1.14 -10.73
C PHE A 24 -0.39 -2.10 -11.21
N ILE A 25 0.89 -1.84 -10.98
CA ILE A 25 2.03 -2.66 -11.41
C ILE A 25 2.55 -3.57 -10.28
N SER A 26 2.71 -4.87 -10.54
CA SER A 26 3.27 -5.83 -9.57
C SER A 26 4.76 -5.66 -9.41
N VAL A 27 5.24 -5.80 -8.18
CA VAL A 27 6.65 -5.75 -7.83
C VAL A 27 7.08 -7.11 -7.29
N ASN A 28 8.19 -7.63 -7.79
CA ASN A 28 8.78 -8.85 -7.26
C ASN A 28 9.39 -8.59 -5.88
N GLY A 29 8.86 -9.26 -4.85
CA GLY A 29 9.30 -9.11 -3.46
C GLY A 29 10.79 -9.34 -3.23
N MET A 30 11.45 -10.14 -4.06
CA MET A 30 12.90 -10.40 -3.98
C MET A 30 13.75 -9.33 -4.67
N LYS A 31 13.15 -8.47 -5.50
CA LYS A 31 13.83 -7.45 -6.30
C LYS A 31 13.30 -6.03 -6.06
N ILE A 32 12.56 -5.80 -4.97
CA ILE A 32 11.87 -4.54 -4.67
C ILE A 32 12.78 -3.33 -4.92
N LYS A 33 13.95 -3.28 -4.30
CA LYS A 33 14.88 -2.15 -4.43
C LYS A 33 15.24 -1.82 -5.88
N LYS A 34 15.41 -2.86 -6.72
CA LYS A 34 15.74 -2.69 -8.13
C LYS A 34 14.53 -2.18 -8.91
N GLU A 35 13.36 -2.73 -8.65
CA GLU A 35 12.14 -2.43 -9.41
C GLU A 35 11.55 -1.06 -9.05
N VAL A 36 11.79 -0.55 -7.83
CA VAL A 36 11.37 0.79 -7.40
C VAL A 36 12.51 1.80 -7.37
N SER A 37 13.64 1.52 -8.03
CA SER A 37 14.82 2.41 -8.04
C SER A 37 14.54 3.79 -8.65
N PHE A 38 13.51 3.93 -9.47
CA PHE A 38 13.03 5.20 -10.02
C PHE A 38 12.50 6.16 -8.93
N ALA A 39 12.11 5.65 -7.76
CA ALA A 39 11.68 6.45 -6.60
C ALA A 39 12.85 6.82 -5.66
N GLY A 40 14.09 6.84 -6.17
CA GLY A 40 15.28 7.17 -5.40
C GLY A 40 15.66 6.10 -4.36
N ASP A 41 16.17 6.53 -3.23
CA ASP A 41 16.70 5.65 -2.16
C ASP A 41 15.62 4.97 -1.30
N TRP A 42 14.35 5.19 -1.58
CA TRP A 42 13.25 4.64 -0.77
C TRP A 42 13.29 3.12 -0.68
N GLY A 43 13.47 2.42 -1.80
CA GLY A 43 13.68 0.97 -1.88
C GLY A 43 12.59 0.09 -1.27
N LYS A 44 11.39 0.59 -1.07
CA LYS A 44 10.23 -0.08 -0.46
C LYS A 44 8.97 0.18 -1.28
N VAL A 45 7.87 -0.49 -0.91
CA VAL A 45 6.52 -0.28 -1.46
C VAL A 45 5.55 0.10 -0.33
N PRO A 46 4.48 0.84 -0.61
CA PRO A 46 4.02 1.34 -1.91
C PRO A 46 4.84 2.52 -2.45
N VAL A 47 4.82 2.69 -3.77
CA VAL A 47 5.24 3.90 -4.49
C VAL A 47 4.08 4.30 -5.39
N PHE A 48 3.77 5.57 -5.46
CA PHE A 48 2.77 6.17 -6.33
C PHE A 48 3.46 7.22 -7.20
N THR A 49 3.23 7.16 -8.51
CA THR A 49 3.70 8.19 -9.44
C THR A 49 2.48 8.95 -9.94
N ASP A 50 2.45 10.24 -9.76
CA ASP A 50 1.36 11.08 -10.21
C ASP A 50 1.44 11.43 -11.71
N GLU A 51 0.48 12.20 -12.19
CA GLU A 51 0.38 12.63 -13.58
C GLU A 51 1.57 13.49 -14.05
N ASN A 52 2.28 14.12 -13.11
CA ASN A 52 3.47 14.94 -13.39
C ASN A 52 4.76 14.10 -13.39
N GLY A 53 4.66 12.81 -13.06
CA GLY A 53 5.80 11.90 -12.90
C GLY A 53 6.48 12.01 -11.54
N GLU A 54 5.89 12.73 -10.56
CA GLU A 54 6.41 12.81 -9.20
C GLU A 54 6.13 11.53 -8.42
N CYS A 55 7.17 11.04 -7.72
CA CYS A 55 7.07 9.81 -6.95
C CYS A 55 6.75 10.10 -5.49
N HIS A 56 5.63 9.59 -5.03
CA HIS A 56 5.19 9.68 -3.63
C HIS A 56 5.42 8.34 -2.95
N THR A 57 6.03 8.36 -1.79
CA THR A 57 6.46 7.19 -1.02
C THR A 57 5.92 7.25 0.39
N ASP A 58 5.99 6.10 1.10
CA ASP A 58 5.41 5.89 2.42
C ASP A 58 3.87 5.94 2.43
N SER A 59 3.27 4.90 3.02
CA SER A 59 1.83 4.67 2.91
C SER A 59 0.97 5.73 3.60
N THR A 60 1.40 6.29 4.74
CA THR A 60 0.61 7.29 5.47
C THR A 60 0.66 8.68 4.84
N PRO A 61 1.84 9.24 4.48
CA PRO A 61 1.88 10.45 3.66
C PRO A 61 1.16 10.29 2.32
N LEU A 62 1.30 9.13 1.69
CA LEU A 62 0.66 8.84 0.41
C LEU A 62 -0.87 8.83 0.51
N LEU A 63 -1.46 8.26 1.57
CA LEU A 63 -2.89 8.35 1.81
C LEU A 63 -3.38 9.79 1.90
N LYS A 64 -2.65 10.63 2.65
CA LYS A 64 -3.00 12.04 2.81
C LYS A 64 -2.89 12.81 1.50
N HIS A 65 -1.85 12.51 0.70
CA HIS A 65 -1.66 13.10 -0.62
C HIS A 65 -2.80 12.73 -1.57
N ILE A 66 -3.15 11.45 -1.65
CA ILE A 66 -4.23 10.97 -2.53
C ILE A 66 -5.57 11.57 -2.12
N ASP A 67 -5.90 11.61 -0.81
CA ASP A 67 -7.14 12.22 -0.34
C ASP A 67 -7.21 13.72 -0.68
N ALA A 68 -6.12 14.45 -0.43
CA ALA A 68 -6.07 15.89 -0.71
C ALA A 68 -6.16 16.22 -2.20
N THR A 69 -5.47 15.43 -3.05
CA THR A 69 -5.34 15.73 -4.48
C THR A 69 -6.51 15.21 -5.31
N TYR A 70 -7.00 14.01 -5.00
CA TYR A 70 -7.98 13.29 -5.83
C TYR A 70 -9.35 13.10 -5.17
N ASN A 71 -9.52 13.53 -3.94
CA ASN A 71 -10.78 13.39 -3.18
C ASN A 71 -11.20 14.68 -2.45
N ASP A 72 -10.60 15.82 -2.79
CA ASP A 72 -10.87 17.14 -2.18
C ASP A 72 -10.69 17.15 -0.64
N GLY A 73 -9.86 16.28 -0.08
CA GLY A 73 -9.63 16.17 1.36
C GLY A 73 -10.85 15.67 2.16
N LYS A 74 -11.79 15.00 1.49
CA LYS A 74 -13.07 14.60 2.12
C LYS A 74 -12.86 13.65 3.30
N LEU A 75 -11.86 12.75 3.23
CA LEU A 75 -11.60 11.84 4.34
C LEU A 75 -10.91 12.56 5.51
N ALA A 76 -9.99 13.48 5.23
CA ALA A 76 -9.37 14.30 6.27
C ALA A 76 -10.39 15.19 7.00
N ALA A 77 -11.47 15.60 6.33
CA ALA A 77 -12.56 16.38 6.90
C ALA A 77 -13.53 15.54 7.77
N LEU A 78 -13.44 14.20 7.74
CA LEU A 78 -14.30 13.34 8.54
C LEU A 78 -13.79 13.23 9.99
N GLY A 79 -14.40 13.98 10.90
CA GLY A 79 -14.15 13.85 12.33
C GLY A 79 -12.89 14.58 12.82
N ASP A 80 -12.31 14.02 13.87
CA ASP A 80 -11.18 14.62 14.60
C ASP A 80 -9.84 14.21 13.99
N ALA A 81 -9.05 15.19 13.56
CA ALA A 81 -7.76 14.97 12.87
C ALA A 81 -6.72 14.30 13.79
N GLU A 82 -6.72 14.62 15.10
CA GLU A 82 -5.80 14.00 16.05
C GLU A 82 -6.12 12.52 16.23
N ARG A 83 -7.39 12.19 16.36
CA ARG A 83 -7.86 10.82 16.47
C ARG A 83 -7.58 10.02 15.19
N GLN A 84 -7.74 10.62 14.01
CA GLN A 84 -7.36 9.98 12.74
C GLN A 84 -5.85 9.66 12.71
N GLN A 85 -5.01 10.60 13.13
CA GLN A 85 -3.57 10.41 13.18
C GLN A 85 -3.19 9.29 14.17
N GLN A 86 -3.80 9.24 15.35
CA GLN A 86 -3.58 8.19 16.34
C GLN A 86 -3.94 6.80 15.78
N TRP A 87 -5.04 6.67 15.03
CA TRP A 87 -5.43 5.41 14.39
C TRP A 87 -4.49 5.00 13.26
N LEU A 88 -3.99 5.93 12.45
CA LEU A 88 -2.99 5.65 11.43
C LEU A 88 -1.70 5.13 12.06
N GLU A 89 -1.20 5.78 13.09
CA GLU A 89 -0.01 5.37 13.83
C GLU A 89 -0.19 4.01 14.51
N TRP A 90 -1.35 3.77 15.11
CA TRP A 90 -1.67 2.46 15.70
C TRP A 90 -1.69 1.36 14.65
N THR A 91 -2.30 1.63 13.49
CA THR A 91 -2.34 0.68 12.37
C THR A 91 -0.94 0.34 11.88
N ASP A 92 -0.08 1.34 11.69
CA ASP A 92 1.28 1.14 11.19
C ASP A 92 2.20 0.49 12.24
N SER A 93 2.06 0.86 13.50
CA SER A 93 2.98 0.42 14.57
C SER A 93 2.53 -0.85 15.30
N LYS A 94 1.24 -1.10 15.44
CA LYS A 94 0.69 -2.23 16.22
C LYS A 94 0.03 -3.28 15.34
N MET A 95 -1.00 -2.91 14.59
CA MET A 95 -1.77 -3.85 13.79
C MET A 95 -0.90 -4.54 12.72
N SER A 96 -0.10 -3.78 11.99
CA SER A 96 0.79 -4.35 10.96
C SER A 96 1.82 -5.29 11.56
N LYS A 97 2.42 -4.94 12.73
CA LYS A 97 3.38 -5.80 13.41
C LYS A 97 2.76 -7.07 13.98
N ALA A 98 1.50 -7.00 14.44
CA ALA A 98 0.79 -8.19 14.92
C ALA A 98 0.38 -9.12 13.77
N THR A 99 0.04 -8.57 12.61
CA THR A 99 -0.43 -9.33 11.44
C THR A 99 0.70 -10.10 10.76
N ILE A 100 1.89 -9.51 10.62
CA ILE A 100 3.02 -10.12 9.93
C ILE A 100 3.43 -11.49 10.51
N PRO A 101 3.60 -11.67 11.85
CA PRO A 101 3.92 -12.98 12.42
C PRO A 101 2.80 -14.02 12.20
N ILE A 102 1.55 -13.62 12.16
CA ILE A 102 0.42 -14.53 11.90
C ILE A 102 0.50 -15.07 10.47
N LEU A 103 0.80 -14.21 9.50
CA LEU A 103 0.88 -14.58 8.10
C LEU A 103 2.16 -15.34 7.73
N TYR A 104 3.28 -15.01 8.35
CA TYR A 104 4.62 -15.47 7.97
C TYR A 104 5.44 -16.06 9.12
N GLY A 105 4.85 -16.27 10.30
CA GLY A 105 5.56 -16.73 11.50
C GLY A 105 6.02 -18.19 11.47
N SER A 106 5.56 -18.98 10.50
CA SER A 106 6.03 -20.34 10.27
C SER A 106 6.12 -20.65 8.77
N ILE A 107 6.90 -21.66 8.40
CA ILE A 107 7.01 -22.13 7.01
C ILE A 107 5.62 -22.53 6.48
N GLY A 108 4.81 -23.22 7.30
CA GLY A 108 3.46 -23.65 6.93
C GLY A 108 2.53 -22.46 6.67
N SER A 109 2.51 -21.46 7.55
CA SER A 109 1.68 -20.26 7.37
C SER A 109 2.15 -19.41 6.20
N ALA A 110 3.45 -19.29 5.97
CA ALA A 110 4.01 -18.58 4.82
C ALA A 110 3.62 -19.23 3.49
N LEU A 111 3.71 -20.56 3.40
CA LEU A 111 3.29 -21.33 2.22
C LEU A 111 1.78 -21.20 1.97
N GLN A 112 0.94 -21.36 3.00
CA GLN A 112 -0.51 -21.18 2.86
C GLN A 112 -0.88 -19.77 2.42
N THR A 113 -0.26 -18.76 3.00
CA THR A 113 -0.46 -17.36 2.64
C THR A 113 -0.07 -17.11 1.19
N THR A 114 1.10 -17.59 0.77
CA THR A 114 1.58 -17.47 -0.61
C THR A 114 0.64 -18.13 -1.61
N VAL A 115 0.18 -19.36 -1.32
CA VAL A 115 -0.77 -20.08 -2.19
C VAL A 115 -2.13 -19.38 -2.26
N ARG A 116 -2.63 -18.84 -1.15
CA ARG A 116 -3.90 -18.09 -1.15
C ARG A 116 -3.77 -16.79 -1.93
N ILE A 117 -2.69 -16.06 -1.73
CA ILE A 117 -2.45 -14.78 -2.41
C ILE A 117 -2.26 -15.02 -3.91
N SER A 118 -1.52 -16.05 -4.34
CA SER A 118 -1.36 -16.37 -5.77
C SER A 118 -2.69 -16.72 -6.47
N LYS A 119 -3.64 -17.28 -5.74
CA LYS A 119 -5.01 -17.48 -6.25
C LYS A 119 -5.79 -16.18 -6.38
N ILE A 120 -5.59 -15.25 -5.46
CA ILE A 120 -6.19 -13.90 -5.49
C ILE A 120 -5.55 -13.07 -6.61
N GLU A 121 -4.23 -13.19 -6.83
CA GLU A 121 -3.50 -12.53 -7.93
C GLU A 121 -4.09 -12.84 -9.31
N LYS A 122 -4.65 -14.03 -9.49
CA LYS A 122 -5.34 -14.40 -10.74
C LYS A 122 -6.56 -13.53 -11.04
N TYR A 123 -7.15 -12.92 -10.00
CA TYR A 123 -8.27 -11.99 -10.09
C TYR A 123 -7.85 -10.51 -10.03
N TYR A 124 -6.65 -10.22 -9.51
CA TYR A 124 -6.15 -8.87 -9.28
C TYR A 124 -4.76 -8.72 -9.89
N ASN A 125 -4.68 -8.75 -11.22
CA ASN A 125 -3.42 -8.44 -11.89
C ASN A 125 -3.01 -7.01 -11.57
N SER A 126 -1.82 -6.92 -10.99
CA SER A 126 -0.81 -5.85 -11.12
C SER A 126 -1.15 -4.47 -10.60
N ILE A 127 -0.23 -3.92 -9.84
CA ILE A 127 -0.31 -2.50 -9.44
C ILE A 127 1.07 -1.84 -9.44
N ILE A 128 1.43 -1.06 -10.42
CA ILE A 128 2.16 0.22 -10.33
C ILE A 128 1.21 1.27 -10.87
N ILE A 129 1.15 2.39 -10.20
CA ILE A 129 0.36 3.53 -10.60
C ILE A 129 1.24 4.40 -11.49
N LYS A 130 0.89 4.51 -12.74
CA LYS A 130 1.33 5.59 -13.61
C LYS A 130 0.23 6.60 -13.67
#